data_cfadd832e2f9e3bf46d1c0e450e708a6
#
_entry.id   cfadd832e2f9e3bf46d1c0e450e708a6
#
_cell.length_a   1.000
_cell.length_b   1.000
_cell.length_c   1.000
_cell.angle_alpha   90.00
_cell.angle_beta   90.00
_cell.angle_gamma   90.00
#
_symmetry.space_group_name_H-M   'P 1'
#
loop_
_entity.id
_entity.type
_entity.pdbx_description
1 polymer ?
#
loop_
_entity_poly.entity_id
_entity_poly.type
_entity_poly.pdbx_seq_one_letter_code
_entity_poly.pdbx_strand_id
1 'polypeptide(L)'
;KIDEYNNKISEWFTFVSNKKMYNHKDLLKIFKQSNCDSFALDPFTGLNHDRRVNQYERNYLICNDIRDFCNTTGKSIYVMTHPMTESARRVFPPNHEYAGYIQPPRKSDVEGGQVFANRCDSFLSIHRFINSPESWMMTQVRVEKIKDKETGGTPTLDKPLCFDYNGGLGFTIGGNNVLKQ
;
A
#
# COMPACT_ATOMS: atom_id res chain seq x y z
N LYS A 1 -5.86 -23.96 -18.65
CA LYS A 1 -5.01 -22.77 -18.34
C LYS A 1 -5.57 -21.93 -17.19
N ILE A 2 -6.88 -21.53 -17.22
CA ILE A 2 -7.48 -20.71 -16.14
C ILE A 2 -7.41 -21.45 -14.80
N ASP A 3 -7.81 -22.73 -14.78
CA ASP A 3 -7.78 -23.55 -13.57
C ASP A 3 -6.36 -23.78 -13.04
N GLU A 4 -5.40 -23.92 -13.92
CA GLU A 4 -3.97 -24.03 -13.56
C GLU A 4 -3.45 -22.76 -12.86
N TYR A 5 -3.85 -21.56 -13.38
CA TYR A 5 -3.48 -20.31 -12.74
C TYR A 5 -4.21 -20.09 -11.41
N ASN A 6 -5.49 -20.45 -11.34
CA ASN A 6 -6.26 -20.39 -10.10
C ASN A 6 -5.65 -21.27 -9.00
N ASN A 7 -5.21 -22.49 -9.36
CA ASN A 7 -4.53 -23.38 -8.42
C ASN A 7 -3.23 -22.77 -7.90
N LYS A 8 -2.39 -22.22 -8.79
CA LYS A 8 -1.14 -21.53 -8.39
C LYS A 8 -1.42 -20.33 -7.47
N ILE A 9 -2.44 -19.50 -7.79
CA ILE A 9 -2.81 -18.38 -6.92
C ILE A 9 -3.24 -18.89 -5.54
N SER A 10 -4.02 -19.97 -5.48
CA SER A 10 -4.50 -20.57 -4.23
C SER A 10 -3.40 -21.18 -3.37
N GLU A 11 -2.28 -21.60 -3.97
CA GLU A 11 -1.10 -22.06 -3.24
C GLU A 11 -0.36 -20.93 -2.52
N TRP A 12 -0.38 -19.71 -3.11
CA TRP A 12 0.39 -18.56 -2.62
C TRP A 12 -0.44 -17.58 -1.80
N PHE A 13 -1.75 -17.52 -2.08
CA PHE A 13 -2.65 -16.54 -1.48
C PHE A 13 -3.81 -17.21 -0.77
N THR A 14 -4.06 -16.79 0.46
CA THR A 14 -5.24 -17.15 1.23
C THR A 14 -6.06 -15.90 1.50
N PHE A 15 -7.33 -15.92 1.14
CA PHE A 15 -8.25 -14.81 1.35
C PHE A 15 -9.07 -15.01 2.62
N VAL A 16 -9.09 -14.02 3.48
CA VAL A 16 -10.01 -13.98 4.62
C VAL A 16 -11.42 -13.69 4.09
N SER A 17 -12.41 -14.48 4.52
CA SER A 17 -13.78 -14.28 4.08
C SER A 17 -14.31 -12.89 4.43
N ASN A 18 -14.89 -12.19 3.46
CA ASN A 18 -15.51 -10.88 3.63
C ASN A 18 -16.99 -10.91 4.00
N LYS A 19 -17.54 -12.09 4.36
CA LYS A 19 -18.95 -12.24 4.77
C LYS A 19 -19.28 -11.49 6.05
N LYS A 20 -18.30 -11.08 6.82
CA LYS A 20 -18.43 -10.22 8.01
C LYS A 20 -17.32 -9.18 8.05
N MET A 21 -17.59 -8.06 8.72
CA MET A 21 -16.56 -7.08 9.02
C MET A 21 -15.77 -7.52 10.27
N TYR A 22 -14.45 -7.52 10.16
CA TYR A 22 -13.55 -7.86 11.25
C TYR A 22 -13.03 -6.59 11.93
N ASN A 23 -12.85 -6.63 13.24
CA ASN A 23 -11.99 -5.69 13.91
C ASN A 23 -10.51 -6.13 13.77
N HIS A 24 -9.57 -5.22 14.02
CA HIS A 24 -8.15 -5.52 13.85
C HIS A 24 -7.66 -6.67 14.74
N LYS A 25 -8.17 -6.79 15.97
CA LYS A 25 -7.74 -7.85 16.91
C LYS A 25 -8.12 -9.24 16.43
N ASP A 26 -9.32 -9.37 15.86
CA ASP A 26 -9.76 -10.65 15.29
C ASP A 26 -8.95 -11.02 14.06
N LEU A 27 -8.61 -10.04 13.20
CA LEU A 27 -7.72 -10.28 12.06
C LEU A 27 -6.31 -10.69 12.50
N LEU A 28 -5.72 -10.03 13.48
CA LEU A 28 -4.41 -10.39 14.01
C LEU A 28 -4.39 -11.82 14.61
N LYS A 29 -5.49 -12.27 15.22
CA LYS A 29 -5.62 -13.67 15.66
C LYS A 29 -5.62 -14.64 14.47
N ILE A 30 -6.38 -14.34 13.41
CA ILE A 30 -6.40 -15.14 12.18
C ILE A 30 -5.00 -15.19 11.56
N PHE A 31 -4.32 -14.06 11.45
CA PHE A 31 -2.97 -13.95 10.90
C PHE A 31 -1.96 -14.75 11.72
N LYS A 32 -2.08 -14.72 13.04
CA LYS A 32 -1.20 -15.50 13.95
C LYS A 32 -1.34 -17.00 13.73
N GLN A 33 -2.54 -17.48 13.42
CA GLN A 33 -2.85 -18.90 13.20
C GLN A 33 -2.51 -19.35 11.77
N SER A 34 -2.29 -18.41 10.86
CA SER A 34 -1.96 -18.70 9.45
C SER A 34 -0.49 -19.08 9.29
N ASN A 35 -0.20 -19.95 8.32
CA ASN A 35 1.16 -20.29 7.89
C ASN A 35 1.78 -19.25 6.93
N CYS A 36 1.07 -18.14 6.64
CA CYS A 36 1.60 -17.08 5.79
C CYS A 36 2.62 -16.22 6.56
N ASP A 37 3.63 -15.72 5.85
CA ASP A 37 4.66 -14.83 6.38
C ASP A 37 4.31 -13.36 6.20
N SER A 38 3.43 -13.05 5.26
CA SER A 38 3.02 -11.69 4.93
C SER A 38 1.51 -11.58 4.76
N PHE A 39 0.96 -10.45 5.19
CA PHE A 39 -0.48 -10.18 5.14
C PHE A 39 -0.75 -8.82 4.51
N ALA A 40 -1.86 -8.72 3.79
CA ALA A 40 -2.37 -7.48 3.24
C ALA A 40 -3.71 -7.13 3.88
N LEU A 41 -3.83 -5.91 4.40
CA LEU A 41 -5.06 -5.31 4.88
C LEU A 41 -5.52 -4.25 3.88
N ASP A 42 -6.48 -4.62 3.02
CA ASP A 42 -6.96 -3.80 1.91
C ASP A 42 -8.50 -3.76 1.86
N PRO A 43 -9.11 -2.61 2.11
CA PRO A 43 -8.52 -1.38 2.65
C PRO A 43 -8.56 -1.36 4.20
N PHE A 44 -7.72 -0.52 4.82
CA PHE A 44 -7.75 -0.26 6.27
C PHE A 44 -9.12 0.23 6.74
N THR A 45 -9.79 1.05 5.94
CA THR A 45 -11.14 1.60 6.22
C THR A 45 -12.24 0.53 6.28
N GLY A 46 -11.97 -0.69 5.78
CA GLY A 46 -12.88 -1.83 5.88
C GLY A 46 -12.91 -2.50 7.26
N LEU A 47 -12.07 -2.07 8.20
CA LEU A 47 -12.10 -2.60 9.56
C LEU A 47 -13.33 -2.13 10.34
N ASN A 48 -13.96 -3.06 11.04
CA ASN A 48 -14.96 -2.71 12.04
C ASN A 48 -14.29 -2.10 13.29
N HIS A 49 -14.82 -0.99 13.76
CA HIS A 49 -14.25 -0.25 14.89
C HIS A 49 -15.33 0.41 15.76
N ASP A 50 -14.99 0.66 17.01
CA ASP A 50 -15.87 1.40 17.92
C ASP A 50 -15.90 2.89 17.51
N ARG A 51 -17.09 3.38 17.17
CA ARG A 51 -17.30 4.77 16.73
C ARG A 51 -17.20 5.79 17.87
N ARG A 52 -17.19 5.33 19.13
CA ARG A 52 -17.08 6.21 20.31
C ARG A 52 -15.64 6.65 20.57
N VAL A 53 -14.66 5.96 20.00
CA VAL A 53 -13.24 6.29 20.16
C VAL A 53 -12.84 7.30 19.10
N ASN A 54 -12.07 8.32 19.49
CA ASN A 54 -11.51 9.30 18.55
C ASN A 54 -10.70 8.61 17.46
N GLN A 55 -10.84 9.05 16.21
CA GLN A 55 -10.21 8.43 15.06
C GLN A 55 -8.68 8.34 15.20
N TYR A 56 -8.03 9.40 15.66
CA TYR A 56 -6.58 9.43 15.84
C TYR A 56 -6.12 8.41 16.88
N GLU A 57 -6.76 8.41 18.05
CA GLU A 57 -6.44 7.47 19.13
C GLU A 57 -6.66 6.01 18.69
N ARG A 58 -7.78 5.75 18.06
CA ARG A 58 -8.09 4.44 17.47
C ARG A 58 -7.02 3.98 16.49
N ASN A 59 -6.67 4.81 15.52
CA ASN A 59 -5.66 4.47 14.51
C ASN A 59 -4.29 4.25 15.15
N TYR A 60 -3.96 5.03 16.19
CA TYR A 60 -2.75 4.86 16.97
C TYR A 60 -2.69 3.48 17.66
N LEU A 61 -3.78 3.08 18.32
CA LEU A 61 -3.88 1.77 18.99
C LEU A 61 -3.79 0.62 17.97
N ILE A 62 -4.50 0.71 16.84
CA ILE A 62 -4.43 -0.31 15.78
C ILE A 62 -3.01 -0.44 15.23
N CYS A 63 -2.35 0.67 14.92
CA CYS A 63 -0.97 0.64 14.43
C CYS A 63 0.01 0.07 15.46
N ASN A 64 -0.20 0.30 16.75
CA ASN A 64 0.61 -0.30 17.82
C ASN A 64 0.41 -1.82 17.87
N ASP A 65 -0.85 -2.28 17.84
CA ASP A 65 -1.17 -3.71 17.88
C ASP A 65 -0.60 -4.44 16.67
N ILE A 66 -0.68 -3.83 15.46
CA ILE A 66 -0.05 -4.34 14.24
C ILE A 66 1.47 -4.43 14.41
N ARG A 67 2.10 -3.38 14.93
CA ARG A 67 3.54 -3.36 15.15
C ARG A 67 3.99 -4.41 16.15
N ASP A 68 3.26 -4.55 17.27
CA ASP A 68 3.54 -5.58 18.28
C ASP A 68 3.41 -6.99 17.66
N PHE A 69 2.39 -7.21 16.85
CA PHE A 69 2.23 -8.46 16.12
C PHE A 69 3.45 -8.74 15.20
N CYS A 70 3.88 -7.78 14.40
CA CYS A 70 5.03 -7.96 13.52
C CYS A 70 6.31 -8.25 14.31
N ASN A 71 6.56 -7.50 15.40
CA ASN A 71 7.74 -7.69 16.25
C ASN A 71 7.76 -9.05 16.97
N THR A 72 6.60 -9.53 17.39
CA THR A 72 6.51 -10.79 18.16
C THR A 72 6.47 -12.05 17.30
N THR A 73 6.02 -11.92 16.05
CA THR A 73 5.87 -13.06 15.13
C THR A 73 6.94 -13.12 14.05
N GLY A 74 7.66 -12.04 13.79
CA GLY A 74 8.58 -11.90 12.64
C GLY A 74 7.86 -11.77 11.29
N LYS A 75 6.53 -11.66 11.29
CA LYS A 75 5.70 -11.58 10.07
C LYS A 75 5.49 -10.13 9.64
N SER A 76 5.12 -9.93 8.36
CA SER A 76 4.91 -8.61 7.77
C SER A 76 3.43 -8.32 7.53
N ILE A 77 3.00 -7.07 7.76
CA ILE A 77 1.65 -6.60 7.41
C ILE A 77 1.75 -5.36 6.51
N TYR A 78 1.14 -5.44 5.34
CA TYR A 78 0.94 -4.33 4.42
C TYR A 78 -0.44 -3.72 4.68
N VAL A 79 -0.46 -2.44 5.02
CA VAL A 79 -1.71 -1.71 5.28
C VAL A 79 -1.97 -0.77 4.12
N MET A 80 -3.06 -1.01 3.37
CA MET A 80 -3.49 -0.15 2.27
C MET A 80 -4.49 0.87 2.79
N THR A 81 -4.20 2.14 2.49
CA THR A 81 -5.07 3.26 2.86
C THR A 81 -5.19 4.24 1.69
N HIS A 82 -6.21 5.07 1.72
CA HIS A 82 -6.44 6.09 0.70
C HIS A 82 -5.85 7.44 1.09
N PRO A 83 -5.48 8.26 0.12
CA PRO A 83 -5.13 9.65 0.39
C PRO A 83 -6.39 10.47 0.70
N MET A 84 -6.23 11.55 1.49
CA MET A 84 -7.30 12.52 1.71
C MET A 84 -7.72 13.20 0.41
N THR A 85 -9.00 13.52 0.28
CA THR A 85 -9.57 14.15 -0.92
C THR A 85 -8.87 15.47 -1.28
N GLU A 86 -8.40 16.23 -0.30
CA GLU A 86 -7.67 17.49 -0.52
C GLU A 86 -6.38 17.29 -1.31
N SER A 87 -5.74 16.14 -1.22
CA SER A 87 -4.52 15.84 -1.98
C SER A 87 -4.76 15.87 -3.49
N ALA A 88 -5.97 15.52 -3.94
CA ALA A 88 -6.36 15.54 -5.35
C ALA A 88 -6.46 16.96 -5.94
N ARG A 89 -6.44 18.01 -5.12
CA ARG A 89 -6.44 19.41 -5.57
C ARG A 89 -5.04 19.90 -5.96
N ARG A 90 -3.99 19.19 -5.59
CA ARG A 90 -2.62 19.54 -5.96
C ARG A 90 -2.32 19.05 -7.36
N VAL A 91 -2.08 19.97 -8.26
CA VAL A 91 -1.69 19.70 -9.64
C VAL A 91 -0.25 20.13 -9.89
N PHE A 92 0.38 19.56 -10.90
CA PHE A 92 1.71 19.98 -11.33
C PHE A 92 1.64 21.37 -11.99
N PRO A 93 2.65 22.23 -11.75
CA PRO A 93 2.71 23.57 -12.33
C PRO A 93 2.92 23.51 -13.86
N PRO A 94 2.64 24.63 -14.58
CA PRO A 94 2.69 24.68 -16.04
C PRO A 94 4.06 24.32 -16.67
N ASN A 95 5.15 24.47 -15.92
CA ASN A 95 6.52 24.19 -16.39
C ASN A 95 6.98 22.73 -16.08
N HIS A 96 6.10 21.88 -15.57
CA HIS A 96 6.41 20.49 -15.28
C HIS A 96 5.99 19.58 -16.43
N GLU A 97 6.68 18.46 -16.67
CA GLU A 97 6.32 17.47 -17.71
C GLU A 97 4.89 16.92 -17.56
N TYR A 98 4.38 16.84 -16.32
CA TYR A 98 3.01 16.44 -15.99
C TYR A 98 2.10 17.62 -15.67
N ALA A 99 2.31 18.78 -16.33
CA ALA A 99 1.54 20.00 -16.05
C ALA A 99 0.02 19.75 -16.09
N GLY A 100 -0.69 20.23 -15.06
CA GLY A 100 -2.15 20.09 -14.93
C GLY A 100 -2.65 18.74 -14.42
N TYR A 101 -1.80 17.71 -14.34
CA TYR A 101 -2.17 16.43 -13.71
C TYR A 101 -2.02 16.50 -12.19
N ILE A 102 -2.81 15.67 -11.51
CA ILE A 102 -2.76 15.55 -10.05
C ILE A 102 -1.39 15.05 -9.62
N GLN A 103 -0.80 15.70 -8.61
CA GLN A 103 0.46 15.24 -8.03
C GLN A 103 0.27 13.95 -7.24
N PRO A 104 1.29 13.07 -7.21
CA PRO A 104 1.29 11.89 -6.35
C PRO A 104 1.02 12.24 -4.89
N PRO A 105 0.24 11.43 -4.17
CA PRO A 105 0.01 11.63 -2.75
C PRO A 105 1.31 11.46 -1.97
N ARG A 106 1.47 12.22 -0.90
CA ARG A 106 2.59 12.17 0.03
C ARG A 106 2.21 11.42 1.30
N LYS A 107 3.18 11.00 2.10
CA LYS A 107 2.92 10.39 3.42
C LYS A 107 2.09 11.27 4.36
N SER A 108 2.07 12.61 4.15
CA SER A 108 1.22 13.55 4.89
C SER A 108 -0.24 13.51 4.49
N ASP A 109 -0.56 12.93 3.33
CA ASP A 109 -1.89 12.96 2.75
C ASP A 109 -2.73 11.74 3.10
N VAL A 110 -2.22 10.85 3.95
CA VAL A 110 -2.91 9.62 4.30
C VAL A 110 -4.20 9.91 5.05
N GLU A 111 -5.30 9.30 4.61
CA GLU A 111 -6.57 9.34 5.32
C GLU A 111 -6.42 8.67 6.69
N GLY A 112 -6.85 9.34 7.75
CA GLY A 112 -6.70 8.85 9.12
C GLY A 112 -5.48 9.38 9.87
N GLY A 113 -4.65 10.22 9.22
CA GLY A 113 -3.65 11.06 9.86
C GLY A 113 -2.22 10.51 9.85
N GLN A 114 -1.30 11.32 10.37
CA GLN A 114 0.14 11.08 10.41
C GLN A 114 0.57 9.81 11.18
N VAL A 115 -0.35 9.20 11.93
CA VAL A 115 -0.04 8.02 12.73
C VAL A 115 0.50 6.86 11.88
N PHE A 116 -0.03 6.68 10.66
CA PHE A 116 0.46 5.65 9.73
C PHE A 116 1.91 5.90 9.34
N ALA A 117 2.21 7.13 8.90
CA ALA A 117 3.57 7.51 8.53
C ALA A 117 4.57 7.41 9.71
N ASN A 118 4.11 7.71 10.93
CA ASN A 118 4.95 7.66 12.12
C ASN A 118 5.20 6.22 12.59
N ARG A 119 4.24 5.32 12.43
CA ARG A 119 4.28 3.96 13.00
C ARG A 119 4.75 2.87 12.05
N CYS A 120 4.65 3.06 10.73
CA CYS A 120 5.16 2.09 9.77
C CYS A 120 6.71 2.12 9.68
N ASP A 121 7.29 1.00 9.29
CA ASP A 121 8.74 0.92 9.02
C ASP A 121 9.04 1.42 7.61
N SER A 122 8.18 1.13 6.64
CA SER A 122 8.26 1.66 5.28
C SER A 122 6.93 2.29 4.87
N PHE A 123 7.00 3.37 4.08
CA PHE A 123 5.81 4.02 3.52
C PHE A 123 6.00 4.18 2.01
N LEU A 124 5.06 3.62 1.26
CA LEU A 124 5.04 3.68 -0.19
C LEU A 124 3.82 4.47 -0.66
N SER A 125 4.01 5.32 -1.65
CA SER A 125 2.94 6.00 -2.36
C SER A 125 2.90 5.48 -3.79
N ILE A 126 1.72 5.01 -4.22
CA ILE A 126 1.49 4.47 -5.57
C ILE A 126 0.57 5.42 -6.30
N HIS A 127 0.98 5.86 -7.50
CA HIS A 127 0.25 6.84 -8.29
C HIS A 127 0.20 6.46 -9.77
N ARG A 128 -0.94 6.74 -10.41
CA ARG A 128 -1.12 6.60 -11.86
C ARG A 128 -1.77 7.85 -12.43
N PHE A 129 -1.30 8.28 -13.59
CA PHE A 129 -1.89 9.39 -14.35
C PHE A 129 -3.03 8.89 -15.24
N ILE A 130 -4.08 8.32 -14.65
CA ILE A 130 -5.17 7.63 -15.35
C ILE A 130 -5.87 8.46 -16.44
N ASN A 131 -5.81 9.78 -16.33
CA ASN A 131 -6.42 10.71 -17.29
C ASN A 131 -5.42 11.21 -18.34
N SER A 132 -4.16 10.75 -18.29
CA SER A 132 -3.15 11.12 -19.30
C SER A 132 -3.20 10.18 -20.49
N PRO A 133 -3.40 10.65 -21.74
CA PRO A 133 -3.35 9.81 -22.92
C PRO A 133 -2.01 9.09 -23.12
N GLU A 134 -0.91 9.71 -22.67
CA GLU A 134 0.45 9.23 -22.89
C GLU A 134 0.97 8.40 -21.71
N SER A 135 0.59 8.74 -20.48
CA SER A 135 1.19 8.18 -19.25
C SER A 135 0.25 7.29 -18.44
N TRP A 136 -0.96 6.98 -18.92
CA TRP A 136 -1.96 6.20 -18.17
C TRP A 136 -1.51 4.77 -17.85
N MET A 137 -0.59 4.21 -18.64
CA MET A 137 -0.03 2.88 -18.42
C MET A 137 1.08 2.87 -17.36
N MET A 138 1.67 4.03 -17.07
CA MET A 138 2.75 4.14 -16.11
C MET A 138 2.21 4.21 -14.68
N THR A 139 2.80 3.41 -13.79
CA THR A 139 2.58 3.45 -12.35
C THR A 139 3.85 3.94 -11.67
N GLN A 140 3.78 5.05 -10.98
CA GLN A 140 4.86 5.56 -10.13
C GLN A 140 4.75 4.98 -8.74
N VAL A 141 5.84 4.42 -8.25
CA VAL A 141 6.01 3.99 -6.85
C VAL A 141 7.04 4.89 -6.19
N ARG A 142 6.62 5.62 -5.18
CA ARG A 142 7.46 6.51 -4.39
C ARG A 142 7.70 5.88 -3.03
N VAL A 143 8.95 5.68 -2.69
CA VAL A 143 9.34 5.25 -1.36
C VAL A 143 9.52 6.51 -0.50
N GLU A 144 8.49 6.81 0.30
CA GLU A 144 8.41 8.04 1.11
C GLU A 144 9.15 7.92 2.44
N LYS A 145 9.27 6.69 2.96
CA LYS A 145 9.96 6.40 4.22
C LYS A 145 10.53 4.99 4.20
N ILE A 146 11.74 4.87 4.70
CA ILE A 146 12.38 3.62 5.12
C ILE A 146 13.01 3.88 6.48
N LYS A 147 12.68 3.07 7.47
CA LYS A 147 13.20 3.21 8.83
C LYS A 147 14.62 2.69 8.93
N ASP A 148 14.85 1.52 8.36
CA ASP A 148 16.16 0.88 8.35
C ASP A 148 16.78 0.97 6.94
N LYS A 149 17.76 1.83 6.81
CA LYS A 149 18.43 2.08 5.53
C LYS A 149 19.40 0.96 5.13
N GLU A 150 19.93 0.23 6.08
CA GLU A 150 20.90 -0.84 5.81
C GLU A 150 20.25 -2.04 5.14
N THR A 151 19.03 -2.39 5.56
CA THR A 151 18.28 -3.53 5.03
C THR A 151 17.21 -3.12 4.01
N GLY A 152 16.62 -1.95 4.15
CA GLY A 152 15.48 -1.48 3.33
C GLY A 152 15.86 -0.52 2.20
N GLY A 153 17.11 -0.02 2.15
CA GLY A 153 17.55 0.94 1.15
C GLY A 153 17.22 2.40 1.48
N THR A 154 16.96 3.22 0.46
CA THR A 154 16.76 4.67 0.62
C THR A 154 15.42 5.13 0.00
N PRO A 155 14.81 6.20 0.55
CA PRO A 155 13.66 6.85 -0.09
C PRO A 155 13.99 7.31 -1.53
N THR A 156 12.99 7.25 -2.41
CA THR A 156 13.16 7.63 -3.82
C THR A 156 13.18 9.14 -4.06
N LEU A 157 12.83 9.94 -3.05
CA LEU A 157 12.74 11.41 -3.14
C LEU A 157 11.96 11.85 -4.40
N ASP A 158 12.62 12.63 -5.28
CA ASP A 158 12.00 13.17 -6.50
C ASP A 158 12.06 12.21 -7.71
N LYS A 159 12.73 11.06 -7.56
CA LYS A 159 12.90 10.07 -8.64
C LYS A 159 12.10 8.79 -8.31
N PRO A 160 10.79 8.73 -8.67
CA PRO A 160 9.99 7.55 -8.43
C PRO A 160 10.48 6.35 -9.23
N LEU A 161 10.18 5.14 -8.77
CA LEU A 161 10.26 3.96 -9.59
C LEU A 161 9.07 3.95 -10.54
N CYS A 162 9.33 3.88 -11.83
CA CYS A 162 8.28 3.85 -12.86
C CYS A 162 8.12 2.43 -13.40
N PHE A 163 6.90 1.93 -13.31
CA PHE A 163 6.50 0.63 -13.83
C PHE A 163 5.53 0.85 -14.98
N ASP A 164 5.83 0.28 -16.14
CA ASP A 164 4.96 0.37 -17.31
C ASP A 164 4.11 -0.90 -17.41
N TYR A 165 2.78 -0.72 -17.48
CA TYR A 165 1.84 -1.82 -17.69
C TYR A 165 1.82 -2.22 -19.16
N ASN A 166 1.98 -3.50 -19.47
CA ASN A 166 2.11 -4.00 -20.83
C ASN A 166 0.91 -4.82 -21.33
N GLY A 167 -0.29 -4.37 -21.00
CA GLY A 167 -1.51 -4.92 -21.61
C GLY A 167 -1.90 -6.32 -21.12
N GLY A 168 -1.64 -6.67 -19.87
CA GLY A 168 -2.08 -7.94 -19.26
C GLY A 168 -0.97 -8.96 -19.03
N LEU A 169 0.26 -8.66 -19.48
CA LEU A 169 1.44 -9.50 -19.22
C LEU A 169 2.18 -9.11 -17.92
N GLY A 170 1.73 -8.04 -17.26
CA GLY A 170 2.32 -7.53 -16.03
C GLY A 170 2.96 -6.15 -16.20
N PHE A 171 3.97 -5.89 -15.38
CA PHE A 171 4.68 -4.63 -15.36
C PHE A 171 6.13 -4.80 -15.80
N THR A 172 6.68 -3.78 -16.45
CA THR A 172 8.10 -3.70 -16.84
C THR A 172 8.76 -2.49 -16.19
N ILE A 173 10.07 -2.57 -15.96
CA ILE A 173 10.93 -1.44 -15.62
C ILE A 173 11.98 -1.33 -16.71
N GLY A 174 12.01 -0.18 -17.40
CA GLY A 174 12.94 0.02 -18.51
C GLY A 174 12.85 -1.07 -19.60
N GLY A 175 11.62 -1.56 -19.87
CA GLY A 175 11.36 -2.63 -20.84
C GLY A 175 11.58 -4.06 -20.31
N ASN A 176 12.15 -4.24 -19.12
CA ASN A 176 12.40 -5.56 -18.54
C ASN A 176 11.21 -6.01 -17.68
N ASN A 177 10.74 -7.23 -17.89
CA ASN A 177 9.67 -7.82 -17.06
C ASN A 177 10.20 -8.09 -15.65
N VAL A 178 9.56 -7.47 -14.64
CA VAL A 178 9.99 -7.58 -13.23
C VAL A 178 9.79 -8.98 -12.62
N LEU A 179 8.97 -9.82 -13.26
CA LEU A 179 8.67 -11.18 -12.81
C LEU A 179 9.56 -12.26 -13.48
N LYS A 180 10.37 -11.86 -14.45
CA LYS A 180 11.31 -12.76 -15.13
C LYS A 180 12.74 -12.45 -14.70
N GLN A 181 13.05 -12.79 -13.47
CA GLN A 181 14.43 -12.93 -12.99
C GLN A 181 14.76 -14.40 -12.80
#